data_c13dda31a45da35d009d516e579e826b
#
_entry.id   c13dda31a45da35d009d516e579e826b
#
_cell.length_a   1.000
_cell.length_b   1.000
_cell.length_c   1.000
_cell.angle_alpha   90.00
_cell.angle_beta   90.00
_cell.angle_gamma   90.00
#
_symmetry.space_group_name_H-M   'P 1'
#
loop_
_entity.id
_entity.type
_entity.pdbx_description
1 polymer ?
#
loop_
_entity_poly.entity_id
_entity_poly.type
_entity_poly.pdbx_seq_one_letter_code
_entity_poly.pdbx_strand_id
1 'polypeptide(L)'
;MKTFDKKDLITWVNCDIAVPGKVYYFSNTVHGMQFRIKNNSVHTLIRVDESLIDTPFVFENDVGECYSACALPVESVIEKKTYRPCRTVQEFYDLIFNIKSKADTELYINELLGVNIHFRNKETGTEYFTTISTITKDKNDYVKVVVSPKGYLSFTDLFNKYEIEVEGEFKPFGVTDET
;
A
#
# COMPACT_ATOMS: atom_id res chain seq x y z
N MET A 1 -0.91 -3.27 -5.30
CA MET A 1 -2.17 -3.67 -5.99
C MET A 1 -3.25 -2.64 -5.70
N LYS A 2 -3.91 -2.09 -6.73
CA LYS A 2 -5.04 -1.16 -6.57
C LYS A 2 -6.30 -1.92 -6.15
N THR A 3 -7.05 -1.41 -5.19
CA THR A 3 -8.29 -2.00 -4.67
C THR A 3 -9.27 -0.89 -4.28
N PHE A 4 -10.51 -1.25 -3.97
CA PHE A 4 -11.54 -0.33 -3.49
C PHE A 4 -12.44 -1.03 -2.46
N ASP A 5 -13.14 -0.24 -1.64
CA ASP A 5 -14.18 -0.74 -0.76
C ASP A 5 -15.51 -0.82 -1.55
N LYS A 6 -16.24 -1.92 -1.39
CA LYS A 6 -17.56 -2.08 -2.07
C LYS A 6 -18.59 -1.02 -1.69
N LYS A 7 -18.46 -0.41 -0.50
CA LYS A 7 -19.35 0.70 -0.07
C LYS A 7 -19.18 1.97 -0.90
N ASP A 8 -18.00 2.15 -1.54
CA ASP A 8 -17.69 3.32 -2.37
C ASP A 8 -18.23 3.16 -3.80
N LEU A 9 -18.78 1.98 -4.13
CA LEU A 9 -19.37 1.72 -5.43
C LEU A 9 -20.73 2.41 -5.56
N ILE A 10 -20.85 3.25 -6.58
CA ILE A 10 -22.11 3.90 -6.93
C ILE A 10 -22.90 2.98 -7.87
N THR A 11 -24.14 2.73 -7.54
CA THR A 11 -25.08 1.90 -8.31
C THR A 11 -26.38 2.67 -8.52
N TRP A 12 -27.38 2.07 -9.15
CA TRP A 12 -28.68 2.71 -9.30
C TRP A 12 -29.31 3.16 -7.96
N VAL A 13 -29.06 2.43 -6.87
CA VAL A 13 -29.66 2.69 -5.54
C VAL A 13 -29.18 4.03 -4.94
N ASN A 14 -27.96 4.46 -5.29
CA ASN A 14 -27.31 5.68 -4.79
C ASN A 14 -26.72 6.52 -5.93
N CYS A 15 -27.32 6.48 -7.11
CA CYS A 15 -26.78 7.16 -8.30
C CYS A 15 -26.84 8.69 -8.22
N ASP A 16 -27.67 9.23 -7.34
CA ASP A 16 -27.81 10.67 -7.04
C ASP A 16 -26.52 11.32 -6.51
N ILE A 17 -25.61 10.53 -5.94
CA ILE A 17 -24.30 11.03 -5.49
C ILE A 17 -23.28 11.15 -6.62
N ALA A 18 -23.54 10.60 -7.80
CA ALA A 18 -22.64 10.71 -8.94
C ALA A 18 -22.75 12.10 -9.60
N VAL A 19 -21.62 12.73 -9.84
CA VAL A 19 -21.56 14.10 -10.35
C VAL A 19 -21.15 14.12 -11.81
N PRO A 20 -22.02 14.54 -12.75
CA PRO A 20 -21.63 14.73 -14.15
C PRO A 20 -20.41 15.68 -14.29
N GLY A 21 -19.56 15.38 -15.26
CA GLY A 21 -18.31 16.09 -15.47
C GLY A 21 -17.12 15.58 -14.64
N LYS A 22 -17.34 14.75 -13.62
CA LYS A 22 -16.25 14.08 -12.89
C LYS A 22 -15.85 12.78 -13.55
N VAL A 23 -14.64 12.31 -13.21
CA VAL A 23 -14.01 11.10 -13.76
C VAL A 23 -14.23 9.91 -12.83
N TYR A 24 -14.66 8.79 -13.43
CA TYR A 24 -14.95 7.55 -12.73
C TYR A 24 -14.38 6.33 -13.48
N TYR A 25 -14.24 5.22 -12.76
CA TYR A 25 -14.19 3.89 -13.35
C TYR A 25 -15.63 3.39 -13.54
N PHE A 26 -15.94 2.82 -14.71
CA PHE A 26 -17.26 2.29 -15.04
C PHE A 26 -17.21 0.80 -15.34
N SER A 27 -18.20 0.05 -14.83
CA SER A 27 -18.33 -1.38 -15.10
C SER A 27 -19.73 -1.88 -14.80
N ASN A 28 -20.16 -2.93 -15.48
CA ASN A 28 -21.43 -3.60 -15.20
C ASN A 28 -21.33 -4.63 -14.07
N THR A 29 -20.13 -4.92 -13.58
CA THR A 29 -19.90 -5.89 -12.50
C THR A 29 -18.75 -5.45 -11.59
N VAL A 30 -18.79 -5.91 -10.32
CA VAL A 30 -17.70 -5.69 -9.36
C VAL A 30 -16.37 -6.27 -9.86
N HIS A 31 -16.40 -7.43 -10.50
CA HIS A 31 -15.19 -8.05 -11.08
C HIS A 31 -14.63 -7.22 -12.25
N GLY A 32 -15.49 -6.76 -13.15
CA GLY A 32 -15.11 -5.86 -14.24
C GLY A 32 -14.54 -4.53 -13.72
N MET A 33 -15.03 -4.02 -12.58
CA MET A 33 -14.49 -2.82 -11.95
C MET A 33 -13.02 -2.99 -11.59
N GLN A 34 -12.64 -4.12 -10.98
CA GLN A 34 -11.22 -4.41 -10.67
C GLN A 34 -10.34 -4.43 -11.92
N PHE A 35 -10.85 -4.98 -13.03
CA PHE A 35 -10.14 -4.96 -14.32
C PHE A 35 -9.94 -3.53 -14.83
N ARG A 36 -10.95 -2.67 -14.74
CA ARG A 36 -10.87 -1.25 -15.15
C ARG A 36 -9.85 -0.48 -14.31
N ILE A 37 -9.85 -0.68 -12.99
CA ILE A 37 -8.89 -0.07 -12.08
C ILE A 37 -7.46 -0.51 -12.41
N LYS A 38 -7.24 -1.81 -12.63
CA LYS A 38 -5.93 -2.36 -12.99
C LYS A 38 -5.36 -1.73 -14.27
N ASN A 39 -6.21 -1.51 -15.26
CA ASN A 39 -5.83 -0.93 -16.55
C ASN A 39 -5.95 0.60 -16.60
N ASN A 40 -6.25 1.24 -15.46
CA ASN A 40 -6.48 2.68 -15.36
C ASN A 40 -7.48 3.24 -16.39
N SER A 41 -8.52 2.45 -16.69
CA SER A 41 -9.55 2.79 -17.69
C SER A 41 -10.63 3.67 -17.05
N VAL A 42 -10.41 4.97 -17.11
CA VAL A 42 -11.30 6.00 -16.55
C VAL A 42 -12.01 6.77 -17.66
N HIS A 43 -13.22 7.24 -17.37
CA HIS A 43 -14.00 8.05 -18.30
C HIS A 43 -14.77 9.15 -17.53
N THR A 44 -15.15 10.19 -18.23
CA THR A 44 -15.95 11.28 -17.67
C THR A 44 -17.44 10.89 -17.67
N LEU A 45 -18.11 11.04 -16.54
CA LEU A 45 -19.55 10.87 -16.46
C LEU A 45 -20.23 12.01 -17.22
N ILE A 46 -21.05 11.69 -18.21
CA ILE A 46 -21.83 12.67 -18.98
C ILE A 46 -23.10 13.04 -18.21
N ARG A 47 -23.88 12.01 -17.83
CA ARG A 47 -25.14 12.16 -17.11
C ARG A 47 -25.49 10.89 -16.35
N VAL A 48 -26.39 11.04 -15.38
CA VAL A 48 -27.10 9.94 -14.75
C VAL A 48 -28.49 9.89 -15.37
N ASP A 49 -28.90 8.73 -15.84
CA ASP A 49 -30.23 8.49 -16.42
C ASP A 49 -31.00 7.52 -15.52
N GLU A 50 -31.75 8.05 -14.61
CA GLU A 50 -32.52 7.29 -13.61
C GLU A 50 -33.61 6.41 -14.23
N SER A 51 -33.97 6.63 -15.49
CA SER A 51 -34.92 5.77 -16.22
C SER A 51 -34.29 4.42 -16.60
N LEU A 52 -32.96 4.34 -16.62
CA LEU A 52 -32.17 3.16 -16.96
C LEU A 52 -31.74 2.42 -15.68
N ILE A 53 -32.64 1.68 -15.06
CA ILE A 53 -32.42 1.01 -13.76
C ILE A 53 -31.16 0.12 -13.77
N ASP A 54 -30.90 -0.58 -14.87
CA ASP A 54 -29.77 -1.52 -14.96
C ASP A 54 -28.44 -0.85 -15.29
N THR A 55 -28.46 0.32 -15.95
CA THR A 55 -27.25 1.01 -16.45
C THR A 55 -27.42 2.55 -16.39
N PRO A 56 -27.54 3.14 -15.19
CA PRO A 56 -27.89 4.56 -15.04
C PRO A 56 -26.76 5.52 -15.43
N PHE A 57 -25.51 5.05 -15.52
CA PHE A 57 -24.37 5.92 -15.78
C PHE A 57 -24.03 5.97 -17.27
N VAL A 58 -24.07 7.17 -17.83
CA VAL A 58 -23.73 7.43 -19.24
C VAL A 58 -22.37 8.14 -19.30
N PHE A 59 -21.44 7.55 -20.02
CA PHE A 59 -20.10 8.08 -20.25
C PHE A 59 -19.72 7.96 -21.73
N GLU A 60 -18.68 8.67 -22.15
CA GLU A 60 -18.18 8.62 -23.52
C GLU A 60 -16.82 7.93 -23.58
N ASN A 61 -16.63 7.12 -24.60
CA ASN A 61 -15.35 6.56 -24.99
C ASN A 61 -15.10 6.79 -26.49
N ASP A 62 -14.04 6.24 -27.04
CA ASP A 62 -13.63 6.39 -28.43
C ASP A 62 -14.69 5.89 -29.45
N VAL A 63 -15.70 5.15 -29.00
CA VAL A 63 -16.77 4.56 -29.84
C VAL A 63 -18.08 5.34 -29.73
N GLY A 64 -18.20 6.26 -28.76
CA GLY A 64 -19.38 7.07 -28.47
C GLY A 64 -19.94 6.85 -27.07
N GLU A 65 -21.23 7.19 -26.87
CA GLU A 65 -21.90 7.05 -25.57
C GLU A 65 -21.98 5.57 -25.15
N CYS A 66 -21.57 5.32 -23.91
CA CYS A 66 -21.61 4.00 -23.28
C CYS A 66 -22.41 4.07 -21.98
N TYR A 67 -22.93 2.91 -21.58
CA TYR A 67 -23.80 2.77 -20.40
C TYR A 67 -23.20 1.81 -19.40
N SER A 68 -23.34 2.08 -18.10
CA SER A 68 -22.77 1.25 -17.04
C SER A 68 -23.72 1.11 -15.86
N ALA A 69 -23.69 -0.07 -15.23
CA ALA A 69 -24.44 -0.35 -14.02
C ALA A 69 -23.79 0.23 -12.76
N CYS A 70 -22.47 0.40 -12.78
CA CYS A 70 -21.72 0.86 -11.63
C CYS A 70 -20.71 1.96 -12.04
N ALA A 71 -20.52 2.93 -11.15
CA ALA A 71 -19.46 3.91 -11.21
C ALA A 71 -18.66 3.89 -9.90
N LEU A 72 -17.36 4.10 -9.97
CA LEU A 72 -16.49 4.22 -8.81
C LEU A 72 -15.64 5.48 -8.93
N PRO A 73 -15.71 6.43 -7.97
CA PRO A 73 -14.86 7.60 -7.95
C PRO A 73 -13.37 7.21 -7.98
N VAL A 74 -12.56 7.93 -8.75
CA VAL A 74 -11.12 7.62 -8.88
C VAL A 74 -10.41 7.75 -7.54
N GLU A 75 -10.81 8.70 -6.72
CA GLU A 75 -10.31 8.93 -5.36
C GLU A 75 -10.61 7.80 -4.38
N SER A 76 -11.61 6.97 -4.66
CA SER A 76 -11.96 5.80 -3.83
C SER A 76 -11.04 4.59 -4.07
N VAL A 77 -10.14 4.69 -5.04
CA VAL A 77 -9.19 3.61 -5.32
C VAL A 77 -7.97 3.73 -4.41
N ILE A 78 -7.82 2.74 -3.55
CA ILE A 78 -6.71 2.64 -2.62
C ILE A 78 -5.59 1.81 -3.25
N GLU A 79 -4.39 2.38 -3.33
CA GLU A 79 -3.22 1.63 -3.74
C GLU A 79 -2.67 0.82 -2.56
N LYS A 80 -3.03 -0.45 -2.51
CA LYS A 80 -2.54 -1.37 -1.48
C LYS A 80 -1.08 -1.70 -1.76
N LYS A 81 -0.16 -1.03 -1.05
CA LYS A 81 1.26 -1.39 -1.09
C LYS A 81 1.42 -2.78 -0.51
N THR A 82 2.01 -3.69 -1.27
CA THR A 82 2.42 -5.00 -0.78
C THR A 82 3.83 -4.87 -0.22
N TYR A 83 4.03 -5.32 1.01
CA TYR A 83 5.32 -5.28 1.67
C TYR A 83 5.88 -6.68 1.81
N ARG A 84 7.21 -6.80 1.76
CA ARG A 84 7.96 -8.01 2.09
C ARG A 84 9.05 -7.69 3.12
N PRO A 85 9.58 -8.70 3.85
CA PRO A 85 10.73 -8.50 4.72
C PRO A 85 11.93 -7.93 3.95
N CYS A 86 12.75 -7.12 4.61
CA CYS A 86 14.05 -6.75 4.08
C CYS A 86 14.89 -8.01 3.83
N ARG A 87 15.64 -8.04 2.73
CA ARG A 87 16.54 -9.15 2.37
C ARG A 87 18.01 -8.78 2.60
N THR A 88 18.31 -7.49 2.60
CA THR A 88 19.68 -6.97 2.75
C THR A 88 19.74 -5.90 3.83
N VAL A 89 20.95 -5.64 4.34
CA VAL A 89 21.20 -4.54 5.28
C VAL A 89 20.91 -3.20 4.61
N GLN A 90 21.14 -3.07 3.31
CA GLN A 90 20.82 -1.87 2.55
C GLN A 90 19.32 -1.57 2.57
N GLU A 91 18.47 -2.56 2.26
CA GLU A 91 17.01 -2.38 2.31
C GLU A 91 16.55 -1.99 3.72
N PHE A 92 17.16 -2.54 4.76
CA PHE A 92 16.87 -2.19 6.13
C PHE A 92 17.32 -0.76 6.48
N TYR A 93 18.50 -0.35 6.00
CA TYR A 93 19.00 1.01 6.13
C TYR A 93 18.06 2.00 5.44
N ASP A 94 17.67 1.73 4.20
CA ASP A 94 16.76 2.56 3.42
C ASP A 94 15.39 2.72 4.12
N LEU A 95 14.91 1.65 4.77
CA LEU A 95 13.69 1.68 5.56
C LEU A 95 13.83 2.59 6.79
N ILE A 96 14.92 2.43 7.57
CA ILE A 96 15.15 3.19 8.80
C ILE A 96 15.28 4.70 8.53
N PHE A 97 16.02 5.06 7.49
CA PHE A 97 16.28 6.46 7.15
C PHE A 97 15.30 7.05 6.12
N ASN A 98 14.31 6.25 5.68
CA ASN A 98 13.31 6.63 4.65
C ASN A 98 13.95 7.19 3.37
N ILE A 99 15.00 6.54 2.87
CA ILE A 99 15.75 6.94 1.68
C ILE A 99 15.88 5.78 0.70
N LYS A 100 16.28 6.07 -0.53
CA LYS A 100 16.74 5.08 -1.51
C LYS A 100 18.21 5.33 -1.78
N SER A 101 19.09 4.53 -1.16
CA SER A 101 20.51 4.69 -1.32
C SER A 101 21.08 3.88 -2.49
N LYS A 102 22.23 4.33 -3.02
CA LYS A 102 22.92 3.68 -4.14
C LYS A 102 24.33 3.18 -3.79
N ALA A 103 24.70 3.16 -2.51
CA ALA A 103 26.07 2.96 -2.09
C ALA A 103 26.36 1.62 -1.39
N ASP A 104 27.60 1.38 -1.04
CA ASP A 104 28.21 0.12 -0.62
C ASP A 104 27.76 -0.39 0.77
N THR A 105 27.63 -1.70 0.92
CA THR A 105 26.98 -2.39 2.06
C THR A 105 27.71 -2.23 3.41
N GLU A 106 29.03 -2.03 3.44
CA GLU A 106 29.78 -1.94 4.70
C GLU A 106 29.54 -0.61 5.45
N LEU A 107 29.31 0.47 4.72
CA LEU A 107 29.00 1.78 5.31
C LEU A 107 27.68 1.75 6.08
N TYR A 108 26.68 1.04 5.58
CA TYR A 108 25.35 0.99 6.19
C TYR A 108 25.29 0.33 7.55
N ILE A 109 26.12 -0.71 7.79
CA ILE A 109 26.16 -1.39 9.09
C ILE A 109 26.64 -0.41 10.16
N ASN A 110 27.69 0.36 9.88
CA ASN A 110 28.24 1.30 10.85
C ASN A 110 27.29 2.46 11.15
N GLU A 111 26.55 2.93 10.16
CA GLU A 111 25.59 4.02 10.33
C GLU A 111 24.30 3.57 11.06
N LEU A 112 23.92 2.31 10.96
CA LEU A 112 22.78 1.74 11.69
C LEU A 112 23.07 1.50 13.17
N LEU A 113 24.34 1.24 13.54
CA LEU A 113 24.70 1.01 14.93
C LEU A 113 24.52 2.30 15.76
N GLY A 114 23.80 2.19 16.86
CA GLY A 114 23.48 3.32 17.73
C GLY A 114 22.24 4.11 17.32
N VAL A 115 21.59 3.77 16.20
CA VAL A 115 20.36 4.41 15.76
C VAL A 115 19.22 4.03 16.69
N ASN A 116 18.49 5.02 17.18
CA ASN A 116 17.26 4.82 17.93
C ASN A 116 16.12 4.52 16.98
N ILE A 117 15.36 3.48 17.31
CA ILE A 117 14.16 3.11 16.58
C ILE A 117 12.97 3.00 17.54
N HIS A 118 11.81 3.39 17.06
CA HIS A 118 10.52 3.20 17.70
C HIS A 118 9.73 2.16 16.91
N PHE A 119 9.27 1.11 17.58
CA PHE A 119 8.51 0.05 16.94
C PHE A 119 7.46 -0.53 17.90
N ARG A 120 6.44 -1.17 17.36
CA ARG A 120 5.39 -1.79 18.15
C ARG A 120 5.12 -3.23 17.71
N ASN A 121 4.67 -4.05 18.65
CA ASN A 121 4.18 -5.39 18.36
C ASN A 121 2.80 -5.31 17.69
N LYS A 122 2.61 -5.99 16.57
CA LYS A 122 1.35 -5.99 15.79
C LYS A 122 0.15 -6.60 16.52
N GLU A 123 0.40 -7.60 17.36
CA GLU A 123 -0.66 -8.32 18.08
C GLU A 123 -1.07 -7.60 19.37
N THR A 124 -0.07 -7.15 20.15
CA THR A 124 -0.33 -6.59 21.48
C THR A 124 -0.42 -5.05 21.48
N GLY A 125 0.02 -4.39 20.41
CA GLY A 125 0.17 -2.95 20.36
C GLY A 125 1.28 -2.38 21.26
N THR A 126 2.05 -3.25 21.96
CA THR A 126 3.11 -2.80 22.87
C THR A 126 4.22 -2.11 22.08
N GLU A 127 4.56 -0.89 22.50
CA GLU A 127 5.59 -0.07 21.88
C GLU A 127 6.94 -0.21 22.58
N TYR A 128 8.00 -0.07 21.79
CA TYR A 128 9.40 -0.20 22.20
C TYR A 128 10.21 0.92 21.61
N PHE A 129 10.94 1.63 22.50
CA PHE A 129 11.95 2.61 22.14
C PHE A 129 13.32 1.99 22.44
N THR A 130 14.16 1.84 21.44
CA THR A 130 15.42 1.14 21.62
C THR A 130 16.45 1.51 20.56
N THR A 131 17.65 1.02 20.76
CA THR A 131 18.80 1.28 19.88
C THR A 131 19.22 0.02 19.15
N ILE A 132 19.56 0.12 17.88
CA ILE A 132 20.18 -0.96 17.12
C ILE A 132 21.61 -1.14 17.67
N SER A 133 21.85 -2.24 18.38
CA SER A 133 23.13 -2.47 19.07
C SER A 133 24.10 -3.35 18.28
N THR A 134 23.60 -4.24 17.44
CA THR A 134 24.44 -5.15 16.65
C THR A 134 23.70 -5.63 15.41
N ILE A 135 24.42 -5.77 14.31
CA ILE A 135 23.97 -6.43 13.08
C ILE A 135 24.96 -7.56 12.79
N THR A 136 24.48 -8.79 12.70
CA THR A 136 25.30 -9.97 12.43
C THR A 136 24.78 -10.72 11.21
N LYS A 137 25.69 -11.28 10.43
CA LYS A 137 25.35 -12.29 9.41
C LYS A 137 25.70 -13.68 9.95
N ASP A 138 24.80 -14.63 9.75
CA ASP A 138 25.11 -16.03 10.02
C ASP A 138 25.76 -16.70 8.80
N LYS A 139 26.10 -17.99 8.94
CA LYS A 139 26.76 -18.80 7.90
C LYS A 139 25.97 -18.93 6.59
N ASN A 140 24.68 -18.57 6.60
CA ASN A 140 23.78 -18.64 5.46
C ASN A 140 23.40 -17.25 4.94
N ASP A 141 24.20 -16.21 5.27
CA ASP A 141 23.93 -14.79 4.96
C ASP A 141 22.62 -14.23 5.56
N TYR A 142 22.00 -14.91 6.52
CA TYR A 142 20.85 -14.36 7.24
C TYR A 142 21.30 -13.26 8.19
N VAL A 143 20.75 -12.07 7.96
CA VAL A 143 21.03 -10.91 8.81
C VAL A 143 20.15 -10.98 10.07
N LYS A 144 20.77 -10.82 11.23
CA LYS A 144 20.11 -10.66 12.52
C LYS A 144 20.45 -9.30 13.10
N VAL A 145 19.42 -8.61 13.58
CA VAL A 145 19.55 -7.31 14.22
C VAL A 145 19.29 -7.49 15.71
N VAL A 146 20.18 -7.01 16.54
CA VAL A 146 19.95 -6.95 17.99
C VAL A 146 19.25 -5.64 18.31
N VAL A 147 18.02 -5.77 18.76
CA VAL A 147 17.18 -4.67 19.18
C VAL A 147 16.88 -4.91 20.65
N SER A 148 17.63 -4.29 21.54
CA SER A 148 17.38 -4.41 22.99
C SER A 148 16.00 -3.83 23.33
N PRO A 149 15.17 -4.47 24.19
CA PRO A 149 15.43 -5.63 25.02
C PRO A 149 15.07 -6.99 24.36
N LYS A 150 14.77 -7.03 23.07
CA LYS A 150 14.23 -8.22 22.38
C LYS A 150 15.29 -9.23 21.95
N GLY A 151 16.57 -8.87 21.99
CA GLY A 151 17.66 -9.74 21.56
C GLY A 151 17.79 -9.82 20.04
N TYR A 152 18.22 -10.96 19.52
CA TYR A 152 18.46 -11.17 18.09
C TYR A 152 17.15 -11.45 17.35
N LEU A 153 16.80 -10.59 16.39
CA LEU A 153 15.64 -10.76 15.52
C LEU A 153 16.10 -10.80 14.06
N SER A 154 15.58 -11.73 13.29
CA SER A 154 15.75 -11.74 11.84
C SER A 154 14.88 -10.65 11.19
N PHE A 155 15.18 -10.25 9.96
CA PHE A 155 14.31 -9.35 9.20
C PHE A 155 12.89 -9.93 9.03
N THR A 156 12.79 -11.25 8.88
CA THR A 156 11.50 -11.93 8.82
C THR A 156 10.73 -11.84 10.15
N ASP A 157 11.42 -11.99 11.30
CA ASP A 157 10.76 -11.83 12.61
C ASP A 157 10.29 -10.40 12.83
N LEU A 158 11.14 -9.40 12.48
CA LEU A 158 10.77 -7.99 12.55
C LEU A 158 9.53 -7.70 11.69
N PHE A 159 9.54 -8.17 10.44
CA PHE A 159 8.43 -7.98 9.52
C PHE A 159 7.13 -8.64 9.99
N ASN A 160 7.20 -9.87 10.48
CA ASN A 160 6.00 -10.60 10.86
C ASN A 160 5.37 -10.10 12.16
N LYS A 161 6.20 -9.72 13.14
CA LYS A 161 5.75 -9.44 14.52
C LYS A 161 5.64 -7.96 14.87
N TYR A 162 6.31 -7.09 14.11
CA TYR A 162 6.43 -5.68 14.48
C TYR A 162 6.16 -4.73 13.31
N GLU A 163 5.84 -3.50 13.68
CA GLU A 163 5.79 -2.32 12.81
C GLU A 163 6.79 -1.29 13.33
N ILE A 164 7.43 -0.56 12.44
CA ILE A 164 8.36 0.52 12.77
C ILE A 164 7.70 1.88 12.53
N GLU A 165 7.97 2.85 13.40
CA GLU A 165 7.60 4.23 13.15
C GLU A 165 8.62 4.88 12.21
N VAL A 166 8.11 5.42 11.11
CA VAL A 166 8.87 6.21 10.14
C VAL A 166 8.05 7.46 9.83
N GLU A 167 8.62 8.63 10.11
CA GLU A 167 7.94 9.93 9.90
C GLU A 167 6.59 10.06 10.64
N GLY A 168 6.50 9.52 11.85
CA GLY A 168 5.29 9.59 12.69
C GLY A 168 4.21 8.55 12.35
N GLU A 169 4.47 7.65 11.40
CA GLU A 169 3.53 6.59 11.02
C GLU A 169 4.14 5.20 11.24
N PHE A 170 3.34 4.29 11.81
CA PHE A 170 3.73 2.89 11.90
C PHE A 170 3.56 2.17 10.56
N LYS A 171 4.67 1.60 10.07
CA LYS A 171 4.76 0.87 8.79
C LYS A 171 5.33 -0.54 9.04
N PRO A 172 5.05 -1.52 8.17
CA PRO A 172 5.68 -2.84 8.27
C PRO A 172 7.22 -2.71 8.23
N PHE A 173 7.92 -3.54 9.00
CA PHE A 173 9.37 -3.69 8.91
C PHE A 173 9.78 -4.36 7.58
N GLY A 174 9.58 -3.66 6.48
CA GLY A 174 9.81 -4.21 5.16
C GLY A 174 9.80 -3.17 4.07
N VAL A 175 10.14 -3.61 2.89
CA VAL A 175 10.14 -2.80 1.67
C VAL A 175 8.94 -3.14 0.80
N THR A 176 8.50 -2.19 -0.01
CA THR A 176 7.45 -2.43 -1.00
C THR A 176 7.96 -3.37 -2.09
N ASP A 177 7.18 -4.40 -2.42
CA ASP A 177 7.41 -5.14 -3.66
C ASP A 177 7.11 -4.20 -4.82
N GLU A 178 8.16 -3.73 -5.49
CA GLU A 178 8.02 -3.08 -6.79
C GLU A 178 7.72 -4.20 -7.81
N THR A 179 6.43 -4.34 -8.14
CA THR A 179 5.98 -5.19 -9.25
C THR A 179 6.04 -4.42 -10.57
#